data_ac141aa8ea867a0da1245a60f8a96c04
#
_entry.id   ac141aa8ea867a0da1245a60f8a96c04
#
_cell.length_a   1.000
_cell.length_b   1.000
_cell.length_c   1.000
_cell.angle_alpha   90.00
_cell.angle_beta   90.00
_cell.angle_gamma   90.00
#
_symmetry.space_group_name_H-M   'P 1'
#
loop_
_entity.id
_entity.type
_entity.pdbx_description
1 polymer ?
#
loop_
_entity_poly.entity_id
_entity_poly.type
_entity_poly.pdbx_seq_one_letter_code
_entity_poly.pdbx_strand_id
1 'polypeptide(L)'
;MLEWRMRFRVSSDLHYDLEGPATFFFSLECIETGGQHILEEMLYVNPEGSKDEFSIGVGMNRFTRLRTTTEGPLQVRYQADVETSVQLVDVESLRADGPGNLTPEAVPFLFPSRYCQSDRLRQQALDLFGHLEDHHSLAAGISDWIYEHVDYRSGTSNEQSSAVDTLEQRQGVCRDFAHLAIGLCRAMNLPARYVTCYSHLLDPSDFHAVFEVFIGGMWYVFDPTRLAPLNGLVRIATGRDAADAAVCTIFGSPTLQSIEVICNSLDDSFTPITRDTLAAANQAIALL
;
A
#
# COMPACT_ATOMS: atom_id res chain seq x y z
N MET A 1 -5.41 20.78 14.94
CA MET A 1 -5.36 19.66 14.00
C MET A 1 -6.49 18.72 14.41
N LEU A 2 -7.36 18.34 13.49
CA LEU A 2 -8.47 17.41 13.76
C LEU A 2 -7.95 15.99 13.49
N GLU A 3 -7.87 15.19 14.53
CA GLU A 3 -7.59 13.75 14.45
C GLU A 3 -8.94 13.02 14.42
N TRP A 4 -9.14 12.15 13.42
CA TRP A 4 -10.34 11.38 13.27
C TRP A 4 -9.99 9.90 13.51
N ARG A 5 -10.68 9.28 14.48
CA ARG A 5 -10.53 7.86 14.80
C ARG A 5 -11.67 7.07 14.21
N MET A 6 -11.35 5.93 13.64
CA MET A 6 -12.31 5.02 13.02
C MET A 6 -11.92 3.59 13.35
N ARG A 7 -12.91 2.73 13.48
CA ARG A 7 -12.69 1.31 13.75
C ARG A 7 -13.15 0.47 12.57
N PHE A 8 -12.34 -0.52 12.25
CA PHE A 8 -12.59 -1.43 11.15
C PHE A 8 -12.46 -2.86 11.61
N ARG A 9 -13.31 -3.73 11.06
CA ARG A 9 -13.11 -5.18 11.04
C ARG A 9 -12.55 -5.56 9.70
N VAL A 10 -11.37 -6.18 9.71
CA VAL A 10 -10.71 -6.69 8.51
C VAL A 10 -10.63 -8.20 8.57
N SER A 11 -10.70 -8.85 7.41
CA SER A 11 -10.39 -10.26 7.30
C SER A 11 -9.86 -10.62 5.92
N SER A 12 -9.03 -11.66 5.87
CA SER A 12 -8.63 -12.33 4.64
C SER A 12 -8.72 -13.84 4.83
N ASP A 13 -9.21 -14.55 3.81
CA ASP A 13 -9.33 -16.01 3.81
C ASP A 13 -8.75 -16.53 2.48
N LEU A 14 -7.60 -17.20 2.56
CA LEU A 14 -6.86 -17.70 1.42
C LEU A 14 -6.87 -19.22 1.42
N HIS A 15 -7.26 -19.81 0.30
CA HIS A 15 -7.28 -21.24 0.08
C HIS A 15 -6.29 -21.64 -0.99
N TYR A 16 -5.40 -22.55 -0.66
CA TYR A 16 -4.42 -23.13 -1.58
C TYR A 16 -4.61 -24.62 -1.70
N ASP A 17 -4.20 -25.18 -2.82
CA ASP A 17 -3.96 -26.62 -2.98
C ASP A 17 -2.45 -26.86 -3.12
N LEU A 18 -1.92 -27.72 -2.25
CA LEU A 18 -0.49 -28.00 -2.14
C LEU A 18 -0.17 -29.27 -2.93
N GLU A 19 0.71 -29.16 -3.93
CA GLU A 19 1.23 -30.28 -4.69
C GLU A 19 2.47 -30.93 -4.05
N GLY A 20 2.93 -30.39 -2.89
CA GLY A 20 4.10 -30.86 -2.16
C GLY A 20 4.57 -29.85 -1.12
N PRO A 21 5.78 -30.02 -0.58
CA PRO A 21 6.33 -29.10 0.42
C PRO A 21 6.42 -27.66 -0.11
N ALA A 22 5.96 -26.70 0.71
CA ALA A 22 6.02 -25.28 0.37
C ALA A 22 6.39 -24.44 1.60
N THR A 23 6.97 -23.28 1.34
CA THR A 23 7.21 -22.25 2.35
C THR A 23 6.55 -20.95 1.91
N PHE A 24 5.73 -20.42 2.79
CA PHE A 24 5.04 -19.14 2.60
C PHE A 24 5.62 -18.11 3.57
N PHE A 25 5.76 -16.88 3.08
CA PHE A 25 5.96 -15.70 3.91
C PHE A 25 4.73 -14.82 3.72
N PHE A 26 3.79 -14.93 4.63
CA PHE A 26 2.59 -14.12 4.65
C PHE A 26 2.84 -12.79 5.35
N SER A 27 2.33 -11.71 4.78
CA SER A 27 2.16 -10.40 5.41
C SER A 27 0.69 -10.03 5.27
N LEU A 28 -0.15 -10.60 6.13
CA LEU A 28 -1.60 -10.41 6.17
C LEU A 28 -2.02 -9.60 7.40
N GLU A 29 -1.19 -9.67 8.43
CA GLU A 29 -1.45 -9.06 9.73
C GLU A 29 -1.23 -7.56 9.67
N CYS A 30 -2.16 -6.81 10.26
CA CYS A 30 -2.06 -5.35 10.35
C CYS A 30 -0.82 -4.93 11.14
N ILE A 31 -0.16 -3.84 10.74
CA ILE A 31 0.95 -3.26 11.51
C ILE A 31 0.44 -2.35 12.63
N GLU A 32 1.20 -2.26 13.72
CA GLU A 32 1.03 -1.24 14.76
C GLU A 32 1.78 0.03 14.37
N THR A 33 1.13 1.19 14.51
CA THR A 33 1.76 2.51 14.30
C THR A 33 1.33 3.50 15.39
N GLY A 34 1.75 4.74 15.30
CA GLY A 34 1.27 5.80 16.19
C GLY A 34 -0.23 6.05 16.14
N GLY A 35 -0.87 5.74 15.01
CA GLY A 35 -2.29 5.96 14.78
C GLY A 35 -3.05 4.76 14.24
N GLN A 36 -2.45 3.58 14.25
CA GLN A 36 -3.16 2.33 13.92
C GLN A 36 -2.91 1.31 15.03
N HIS A 37 -3.97 0.92 15.72
CA HIS A 37 -3.93 0.03 16.88
C HIS A 37 -4.78 -1.21 16.66
N ILE A 38 -4.20 -2.39 16.88
CA ILE A 38 -4.89 -3.67 16.81
C ILE A 38 -5.60 -3.89 18.14
N LEU A 39 -6.94 -3.96 18.12
CA LEU A 39 -7.77 -4.17 19.32
C LEU A 39 -7.93 -5.66 19.63
N GLU A 40 -8.12 -6.46 18.59
CA GLU A 40 -8.24 -7.91 18.65
C GLU A 40 -7.79 -8.49 17.31
N GLU A 41 -7.08 -9.62 17.34
CA GLU A 41 -6.68 -10.30 16.09
C GLU A 41 -6.58 -11.81 16.26
N MET A 42 -6.71 -12.53 15.14
CA MET A 42 -6.52 -13.96 15.06
C MET A 42 -5.97 -14.37 13.69
N LEU A 43 -4.92 -15.18 13.70
CA LEU A 43 -4.41 -15.87 12.52
C LEU A 43 -4.66 -17.37 12.65
N TYR A 44 -5.46 -17.93 11.76
CA TYR A 44 -5.81 -19.35 11.68
C TYR A 44 -5.15 -19.99 10.47
N VAL A 45 -4.57 -21.18 10.66
CA VAL A 45 -3.94 -21.98 9.60
C VAL A 45 -4.43 -23.43 9.72
N ASN A 46 -4.92 -23.99 8.62
CA ASN A 46 -5.40 -25.38 8.57
C ASN A 46 -5.01 -26.05 7.24
N PRO A 47 -4.31 -27.23 7.25
CA PRO A 47 -3.79 -27.91 8.44
C PRO A 47 -2.72 -27.09 9.15
N GLU A 48 -2.62 -27.29 10.46
CA GLU A 48 -1.60 -26.65 11.27
C GLU A 48 -0.20 -27.07 10.79
N GLY A 49 0.65 -26.09 10.52
CA GLY A 49 2.01 -26.25 10.04
C GLY A 49 3.03 -25.66 11.00
N SER A 50 4.31 -25.86 10.71
CA SER A 50 5.37 -25.14 11.42
C SER A 50 5.36 -23.68 11.04
N LYS A 51 4.95 -22.80 11.97
CA LYS A 51 4.94 -21.35 11.78
C LYS A 51 5.85 -20.64 12.75
N ASP A 52 6.42 -19.53 12.30
CA ASP A 52 7.13 -18.56 13.12
C ASP A 52 6.82 -17.14 12.60
N GLU A 53 6.70 -16.20 13.55
CA GLU A 53 6.33 -14.82 13.31
C GLU A 53 7.54 -13.92 13.59
N PHE A 54 7.74 -12.89 12.75
CA PHE A 54 8.81 -11.93 12.91
C PHE A 54 8.47 -10.62 12.22
N SER A 55 9.19 -9.55 12.57
CA SER A 55 9.03 -8.24 11.93
C SER A 55 10.33 -7.79 11.31
N ILE A 56 10.25 -7.14 10.14
CA ILE A 56 11.42 -6.61 9.42
C ILE A 56 11.12 -5.22 8.82
N GLY A 57 12.21 -4.50 8.57
CA GLY A 57 12.19 -3.22 7.88
C GLY A 57 11.83 -2.03 8.75
N VAL A 58 11.92 -0.85 8.14
CA VAL A 58 11.65 0.44 8.80
C VAL A 58 10.18 0.53 9.25
N GLY A 59 9.25 -0.04 8.47
CA GLY A 59 7.83 -0.07 8.78
C GLY A 59 7.42 -1.15 9.77
N MET A 60 8.35 -1.94 10.29
CA MET A 60 8.05 -3.08 11.18
C MET A 60 6.99 -4.02 10.59
N ASN A 61 7.10 -4.30 9.28
CA ASN A 61 6.19 -5.23 8.59
C ASN A 61 6.20 -6.59 9.29
N ARG A 62 5.02 -7.11 9.56
CA ARG A 62 4.82 -8.39 10.23
C ARG A 62 4.77 -9.50 9.20
N PHE A 63 5.50 -10.57 9.47
CA PHE A 63 5.54 -11.75 8.61
C PHE A 63 5.29 -13.01 9.41
N THR A 64 4.40 -13.83 8.87
CA THR A 64 4.23 -15.23 9.31
C THR A 64 4.87 -16.12 8.27
N ARG A 65 5.97 -16.80 8.64
CA ARG A 65 6.56 -17.85 7.82
C ARG A 65 5.88 -19.18 8.16
N LEU A 66 5.20 -19.76 7.18
CA LEU A 66 4.57 -21.07 7.26
C LEU A 66 5.33 -22.09 6.42
N ARG A 67 5.69 -23.23 7.00
CA ARG A 67 6.29 -24.35 6.29
C ARG A 67 5.31 -25.52 6.29
N THR A 68 5.01 -26.04 5.11
CA THR A 68 4.16 -27.23 4.91
C THR A 68 5.00 -28.36 4.33
N THR A 69 4.66 -29.60 4.71
CA THR A 69 5.33 -30.80 4.20
C THR A 69 4.34 -31.79 3.58
N THR A 70 3.04 -31.46 3.61
CA THR A 70 1.95 -32.33 3.13
C THR A 70 1.37 -31.78 1.83
N GLU A 71 0.79 -32.65 1.03
CA GLU A 71 -0.08 -32.32 -0.10
C GLU A 71 -1.51 -32.07 0.38
N GLY A 72 -2.32 -31.41 -0.44
CA GLY A 72 -3.74 -31.17 -0.22
C GLY A 72 -4.09 -29.73 0.16
N PRO A 73 -5.32 -29.50 0.66
CA PRO A 73 -5.81 -28.15 0.90
C PRO A 73 -5.11 -27.45 2.08
N LEU A 74 -4.81 -26.17 1.90
CA LEU A 74 -4.32 -25.27 2.95
C LEU A 74 -5.24 -24.05 3.01
N GLN A 75 -5.74 -23.73 4.21
CA GLN A 75 -6.45 -22.50 4.50
C GLN A 75 -5.63 -21.61 5.43
N VAL A 76 -5.53 -20.35 5.09
CA VAL A 76 -4.92 -19.31 5.93
C VAL A 76 -5.92 -18.17 6.05
N ARG A 77 -6.38 -17.92 7.29
CA ARG A 77 -7.35 -16.88 7.59
C ARG A 77 -6.80 -15.93 8.64
N TYR A 78 -6.85 -14.64 8.35
CA TYR A 78 -6.60 -13.56 9.30
C TYR A 78 -7.87 -12.77 9.53
N GLN A 79 -8.09 -12.33 10.77
CA GLN A 79 -9.15 -11.40 11.15
C GLN A 79 -8.65 -10.49 12.24
N ALA A 80 -9.01 -9.20 12.17
CA ALA A 80 -8.72 -8.25 13.24
C ALA A 80 -9.78 -7.14 13.34
N ASP A 81 -9.93 -6.60 14.54
CA ASP A 81 -10.56 -5.31 14.81
C ASP A 81 -9.45 -4.29 15.05
N VAL A 82 -9.46 -3.21 14.27
CA VAL A 82 -8.38 -2.23 14.22
C VAL A 82 -8.97 -0.82 14.37
N GLU A 83 -8.36 -0.01 15.24
CA GLU A 83 -8.62 1.43 15.31
C GLU A 83 -7.55 2.16 14.48
N THR A 84 -7.98 3.03 13.57
CA THR A 84 -7.08 3.87 12.78
C THR A 84 -7.34 5.34 13.06
N SER A 85 -6.30 6.15 12.94
CA SER A 85 -6.37 7.60 13.06
C SER A 85 -5.85 8.26 11.80
N VAL A 86 -6.58 9.28 11.32
CA VAL A 86 -6.14 10.11 10.21
C VAL A 86 -6.04 11.57 10.63
N GLN A 87 -5.12 12.29 10.02
CA GLN A 87 -4.93 13.71 10.21
C GLN A 87 -5.14 14.45 8.90
N LEU A 88 -6.01 15.45 8.90
CA LEU A 88 -6.17 16.41 7.81
C LEU A 88 -5.30 17.63 8.05
N VAL A 89 -4.54 18.02 7.03
CA VAL A 89 -3.60 19.14 7.07
C VAL A 89 -3.88 20.06 5.88
N ASP A 90 -3.92 21.36 6.15
CA ASP A 90 -4.04 22.37 5.11
C ASP A 90 -2.80 22.36 4.20
N VAL A 91 -3.00 22.21 2.89
CA VAL A 91 -1.92 22.13 1.91
C VAL A 91 -1.02 23.36 1.96
N GLU A 92 -1.57 24.56 2.20
CA GLU A 92 -0.78 25.79 2.31
C GLU A 92 0.19 25.80 3.48
N SER A 93 -0.05 24.96 4.50
CA SER A 93 0.83 24.80 5.66
C SER A 93 2.00 23.84 5.42
N LEU A 94 1.93 23.02 4.36
CA LEU A 94 2.96 22.05 4.06
C LEU A 94 4.25 22.76 3.62
N ARG A 95 5.36 22.24 4.12
CA ARG A 95 6.70 22.73 3.72
C ARG A 95 7.53 21.52 3.36
N ALA A 96 8.04 21.55 2.15
CA ALA A 96 8.94 20.50 1.68
C ALA A 96 10.27 20.56 2.43
N ASP A 97 10.73 19.40 2.86
CA ASP A 97 12.11 19.27 3.33
C ASP A 97 13.04 19.15 2.13
N GLY A 98 14.09 19.97 2.10
CA GLY A 98 15.18 19.72 1.17
C GLY A 98 15.87 18.39 1.51
N PRO A 99 16.55 17.74 0.56
CA PRO A 99 17.19 16.44 0.78
C PRO A 99 18.12 16.38 2.01
N GLY A 100 18.72 17.52 2.38
CA GLY A 100 19.61 17.62 3.56
C GLY A 100 18.89 17.61 4.90
N ASN A 101 17.57 17.75 4.93
CA ASN A 101 16.75 17.80 6.15
C ASN A 101 15.85 16.55 6.32
N LEU A 102 15.93 15.59 5.39
CA LEU A 102 15.17 14.34 5.50
C LEU A 102 15.65 13.52 6.69
N THR A 103 14.69 12.90 7.37
CA THR A 103 15.04 11.95 8.43
C THR A 103 15.69 10.69 7.84
N PRO A 104 16.59 10.01 8.57
CA PRO A 104 17.24 8.79 8.08
C PRO A 104 16.24 7.73 7.59
N GLU A 105 15.07 7.65 8.21
CA GLU A 105 13.99 6.70 7.88
C GLU A 105 13.36 7.01 6.50
N ALA A 106 13.35 8.27 6.06
CA ALA A 106 12.81 8.69 4.77
C ALA A 106 13.82 8.50 3.61
N VAL A 107 15.12 8.51 3.89
CA VAL A 107 16.17 8.44 2.86
C VAL A 107 16.09 7.21 1.95
N PRO A 108 15.80 5.97 2.41
CA PRO A 108 15.68 4.81 1.54
C PRO A 108 14.60 4.94 0.47
N PHE A 109 13.61 5.79 0.70
CA PHE A 109 12.47 6.02 -0.20
C PHE A 109 12.72 7.08 -1.28
N LEU A 110 13.96 7.57 -1.41
CA LEU A 110 14.45 8.36 -2.55
C LEU A 110 15.03 7.49 -3.66
N PHE A 111 15.46 6.28 -3.33
CA PHE A 111 16.26 5.46 -4.24
C PHE A 111 15.38 4.56 -5.13
N PRO A 112 15.83 4.20 -6.34
CA PRO A 112 15.17 3.19 -7.15
C PRO A 112 15.12 1.86 -6.41
N SER A 113 14.13 1.05 -6.74
CA SER A 113 13.92 -0.27 -6.17
C SER A 113 13.43 -1.26 -7.23
N ARG A 114 13.18 -2.53 -6.86
CA ARG A 114 12.89 -3.62 -7.80
C ARG A 114 11.82 -3.26 -8.81
N TYR A 115 10.70 -2.66 -8.36
CA TYR A 115 9.56 -2.33 -9.22
C TYR A 115 9.46 -0.84 -9.53
N CYS A 116 10.20 0.02 -8.82
CA CYS A 116 10.16 1.48 -8.97
C CYS A 116 11.53 1.98 -9.48
N GLN A 117 11.80 1.81 -10.78
CA GLN A 117 13.05 2.21 -11.44
C GLN A 117 13.05 3.73 -11.70
N SER A 118 13.08 4.54 -10.64
CA SER A 118 13.03 6.01 -10.73
C SER A 118 14.19 6.63 -11.51
N ASP A 119 15.34 5.97 -11.52
CA ASP A 119 16.52 6.34 -12.34
C ASP A 119 16.24 6.31 -13.84
N ARG A 120 15.30 5.44 -14.29
CA ARG A 120 14.90 5.31 -15.70
C ARG A 120 13.74 6.24 -16.07
N LEU A 121 13.03 6.79 -15.09
CA LEU A 121 11.82 7.60 -15.30
C LEU A 121 12.07 9.11 -15.23
N ARG A 122 13.34 9.54 -14.98
CA ARG A 122 13.65 10.95 -14.70
C ARG A 122 13.24 11.89 -15.83
N GLN A 123 13.52 11.55 -17.08
CA GLN A 123 13.20 12.44 -18.20
C GLN A 123 11.68 12.56 -18.35
N GLN A 124 10.95 11.47 -18.32
CA GLN A 124 9.48 11.44 -18.41
C GLN A 124 8.83 12.21 -17.26
N ALA A 125 9.35 12.06 -16.04
CA ALA A 125 8.85 12.79 -14.89
C ALA A 125 9.06 14.32 -15.04
N LEU A 126 10.22 14.75 -15.51
CA LEU A 126 10.50 16.15 -15.78
C LEU A 126 9.63 16.73 -16.90
N ASP A 127 9.43 15.99 -17.99
CA ASP A 127 8.62 16.43 -19.13
C ASP A 127 7.15 16.60 -18.75
N LEU A 128 6.63 15.72 -17.89
CA LEU A 128 5.23 15.72 -17.47
C LEU A 128 4.97 16.67 -16.29
N PHE A 129 5.87 16.70 -15.29
CA PHE A 129 5.61 17.33 -13.99
C PHE A 129 6.63 18.39 -13.59
N GLY A 130 7.64 18.67 -14.41
CA GLY A 130 8.72 19.63 -14.07
C GLY A 130 8.26 21.06 -13.84
N HIS A 131 7.00 21.39 -14.16
CA HIS A 131 6.37 22.68 -13.90
C HIS A 131 5.74 22.79 -12.50
N LEU A 132 5.64 21.68 -11.74
CA LEU A 132 5.09 21.62 -10.39
C LEU A 132 6.22 21.79 -9.37
N GLU A 133 6.18 22.87 -8.60
CA GLU A 133 7.28 23.24 -7.70
C GLU A 133 7.10 22.70 -6.28
N ASP A 134 5.85 22.59 -5.79
CA ASP A 134 5.61 22.06 -4.46
C ASP A 134 5.36 20.54 -4.46
N HIS A 135 5.82 19.88 -3.39
CA HIS A 135 5.81 18.41 -3.30
C HIS A 135 4.41 17.82 -3.22
N HIS A 136 3.44 18.50 -2.61
CA HIS A 136 2.07 18.00 -2.56
C HIS A 136 1.40 18.09 -3.92
N SER A 137 1.51 19.23 -4.61
CA SER A 137 1.00 19.40 -5.98
C SER A 137 1.66 18.43 -6.95
N LEU A 138 2.95 18.14 -6.77
CA LEU A 138 3.66 17.14 -7.55
C LEU A 138 3.07 15.72 -7.34
N ALA A 139 2.90 15.27 -6.09
CA ALA A 139 2.32 13.97 -5.79
C ALA A 139 0.87 13.86 -6.27
N ALA A 140 0.07 14.90 -6.04
CA ALA A 140 -1.31 15.00 -6.51
C ALA A 140 -1.39 14.95 -8.04
N GLY A 141 -0.57 15.74 -8.73
CA GLY A 141 -0.51 15.79 -10.20
C GLY A 141 -0.08 14.46 -10.80
N ILE A 142 0.88 13.76 -10.19
CA ILE A 142 1.28 12.39 -10.60
C ILE A 142 0.10 11.42 -10.41
N SER A 143 -0.57 11.45 -9.25
CA SER A 143 -1.71 10.60 -8.95
C SER A 143 -2.86 10.82 -9.93
N ASP A 144 -3.22 12.10 -10.19
CA ASP A 144 -4.27 12.49 -11.11
C ASP A 144 -3.94 12.06 -12.55
N TRP A 145 -2.70 12.30 -12.99
CA TRP A 145 -2.27 11.90 -14.32
C TRP A 145 -2.32 10.37 -14.53
N ILE A 146 -1.92 9.58 -13.54
CA ILE A 146 -2.00 8.12 -13.62
C ILE A 146 -3.46 7.70 -13.73
N TYR A 147 -4.35 8.25 -12.92
CA TYR A 147 -5.79 7.98 -12.98
C TYR A 147 -6.37 8.25 -14.37
N GLU A 148 -5.93 9.31 -15.04
CA GLU A 148 -6.44 9.74 -16.36
C GLU A 148 -5.83 8.97 -17.54
N HIS A 149 -4.61 8.39 -17.38
CA HIS A 149 -3.83 7.89 -18.52
C HIS A 149 -3.47 6.40 -18.41
N VAL A 150 -3.83 5.74 -17.33
CA VAL A 150 -3.57 4.30 -17.13
C VAL A 150 -4.88 3.58 -16.89
N ASP A 151 -5.18 2.58 -17.71
CA ASP A 151 -6.39 1.77 -17.60
C ASP A 151 -6.27 0.78 -16.43
N TYR A 152 -7.22 0.81 -15.49
CA TYR A 152 -7.30 -0.23 -14.47
C TYR A 152 -7.85 -1.52 -15.07
N ARG A 153 -7.01 -2.55 -15.19
CA ARG A 153 -7.36 -3.79 -15.85
C ARG A 153 -6.72 -5.01 -15.19
N SER A 154 -7.56 -5.89 -14.64
CA SER A 154 -7.11 -7.15 -14.06
C SER A 154 -6.53 -8.09 -15.12
N GLY A 155 -5.49 -8.88 -14.73
CA GLY A 155 -4.86 -9.88 -15.59
C GLY A 155 -3.87 -9.32 -16.61
N THR A 156 -3.55 -8.02 -16.58
CA THR A 156 -2.59 -7.39 -17.51
C THR A 156 -1.18 -7.30 -16.93
N SER A 157 -1.02 -7.52 -15.66
CA SER A 157 0.27 -7.49 -14.97
C SER A 157 0.59 -8.82 -14.29
N ASN A 158 1.86 -9.03 -14.01
CA ASN A 158 2.39 -10.20 -13.33
C ASN A 158 3.45 -9.79 -12.30
N GLU A 159 4.10 -10.75 -11.67
CA GLU A 159 5.15 -10.52 -10.66
C GLU A 159 6.42 -9.82 -11.19
N GLN A 160 6.57 -9.68 -12.51
CA GLN A 160 7.71 -9.00 -13.14
C GLN A 160 7.37 -7.57 -13.54
N SER A 161 6.08 -7.22 -13.66
CA SER A 161 5.61 -5.89 -14.08
C SER A 161 6.11 -4.80 -13.14
N SER A 162 6.68 -3.75 -13.71
CA SER A 162 7.32 -2.64 -13.00
C SER A 162 6.74 -1.28 -13.41
N ALA A 163 7.14 -0.21 -12.74
CA ALA A 163 6.74 1.15 -13.07
C ALA A 163 7.01 1.54 -14.54
N VAL A 164 8.14 1.08 -15.10
CA VAL A 164 8.48 1.34 -16.51
C VAL A 164 7.49 0.62 -17.42
N ASP A 165 7.20 -0.67 -17.14
CA ASP A 165 6.26 -1.45 -17.94
C ASP A 165 4.85 -0.84 -17.90
N THR A 166 4.40 -0.40 -16.72
CA THR A 166 3.10 0.27 -16.55
C THR A 166 3.02 1.59 -17.32
N LEU A 167 4.09 2.40 -17.30
CA LEU A 167 4.16 3.64 -18.08
C LEU A 167 4.05 3.38 -19.58
N GLU A 168 4.72 2.32 -20.10
CA GLU A 168 4.72 1.97 -21.51
C GLU A 168 3.38 1.37 -21.95
N GLN A 169 2.83 0.44 -21.16
CA GLN A 169 1.62 -0.32 -21.49
C GLN A 169 0.33 0.42 -21.21
N ARG A 170 0.36 1.45 -20.32
CA ARG A 170 -0.81 2.24 -19.91
C ARG A 170 -1.95 1.41 -19.34
N GLN A 171 -1.62 0.31 -18.66
CA GLN A 171 -2.59 -0.55 -18.00
C GLN A 171 -1.95 -1.28 -16.82
N GLY A 172 -2.77 -1.67 -15.83
CA GLY A 172 -2.32 -2.38 -14.64
C GLY A 172 -3.39 -2.48 -13.59
N VAL A 173 -2.99 -2.93 -12.40
CA VAL A 173 -3.82 -2.98 -11.18
C VAL A 173 -3.27 -2.02 -10.12
N CYS A 174 -3.89 -1.95 -8.94
CA CYS A 174 -3.50 -1.01 -7.86
C CYS A 174 -2.00 -1.02 -7.55
N ARG A 175 -1.37 -2.21 -7.52
CA ARG A 175 0.07 -2.37 -7.35
C ARG A 175 0.88 -1.63 -8.40
N ASP A 176 0.49 -1.73 -9.67
CA ASP A 176 1.20 -1.14 -10.80
C ASP A 176 1.04 0.39 -10.81
N PHE A 177 -0.16 0.87 -10.48
CA PHE A 177 -0.46 2.28 -10.29
C PHE A 177 0.41 2.90 -9.18
N ALA A 178 0.49 2.23 -8.02
CA ALA A 178 1.34 2.68 -6.91
C ALA A 178 2.83 2.66 -7.29
N HIS A 179 3.33 1.61 -7.96
CA HIS A 179 4.72 1.54 -8.41
C HIS A 179 5.08 2.66 -9.38
N LEU A 180 4.20 2.97 -10.35
CA LEU A 180 4.42 4.06 -11.30
C LEU A 180 4.45 5.41 -10.57
N ALA A 181 3.51 5.65 -9.65
CA ALA A 181 3.47 6.88 -8.85
C ALA A 181 4.76 7.06 -8.04
N ILE A 182 5.19 6.02 -7.32
CA ILE A 182 6.42 6.02 -6.53
C ILE A 182 7.65 6.27 -7.41
N GLY A 183 7.73 5.59 -8.56
CA GLY A 183 8.83 5.76 -9.51
C GLY A 183 8.94 7.20 -10.01
N LEU A 184 7.82 7.82 -10.36
CA LEU A 184 7.76 9.21 -10.82
C LEU A 184 8.06 10.21 -9.68
N CYS A 185 7.52 10.02 -8.47
CA CYS A 185 7.84 10.84 -7.30
C CYS A 185 9.33 10.84 -6.98
N ARG A 186 9.94 9.66 -6.91
CA ARG A 186 11.39 9.52 -6.62
C ARG A 186 12.26 10.08 -7.74
N ALA A 187 11.82 9.96 -8.99
CA ALA A 187 12.51 10.59 -10.14
C ALA A 187 12.57 12.12 -10.02
N MET A 188 11.62 12.71 -9.28
CA MET A 188 11.57 14.14 -8.96
C MET A 188 12.15 14.45 -7.56
N ASN A 189 12.88 13.54 -6.94
CA ASN A 189 13.49 13.62 -5.61
C ASN A 189 12.49 13.77 -4.46
N LEU A 190 11.26 13.31 -4.63
CA LEU A 190 10.25 13.25 -3.58
C LEU A 190 10.27 11.84 -2.97
N PRO A 191 10.57 11.69 -1.65
CA PRO A 191 10.52 10.38 -1.02
C PRO A 191 9.10 9.81 -1.08
N ALA A 192 8.98 8.59 -1.59
CA ALA A 192 7.70 7.93 -1.73
C ALA A 192 7.81 6.44 -1.36
N ARG A 193 6.79 5.90 -0.68
CA ARG A 193 6.75 4.51 -0.26
C ARG A 193 5.46 3.81 -0.66
N TYR A 194 5.55 2.52 -0.81
CA TYR A 194 4.46 1.62 -1.11
C TYR A 194 3.74 1.22 0.18
N VAL A 195 2.42 1.11 0.11
CA VAL A 195 1.57 0.66 1.22
C VAL A 195 0.66 -0.43 0.71
N THR A 196 0.68 -1.58 1.39
CA THR A 196 -0.33 -2.63 1.25
C THR A 196 -1.35 -2.48 2.38
N CYS A 197 -2.63 -2.57 2.06
CA CYS A 197 -3.70 -2.36 3.03
C CYS A 197 -4.96 -3.18 2.73
N TYR A 198 -5.78 -3.37 3.78
CA TYR A 198 -7.20 -3.61 3.64
C TYR A 198 -7.89 -2.28 3.36
N SER A 199 -8.99 -2.29 2.59
CA SER A 199 -9.66 -1.05 2.20
C SER A 199 -11.17 -1.17 2.32
N HIS A 200 -11.76 -0.28 3.12
CA HIS A 200 -13.21 -0.18 3.24
C HIS A 200 -13.80 0.45 1.97
N LEU A 201 -14.94 -0.08 1.53
CA LEU A 201 -15.64 0.32 0.29
C LEU A 201 -14.86 0.07 -1.02
N LEU A 202 -13.82 -0.74 -0.99
CA LEU A 202 -13.19 -1.22 -2.23
C LEU A 202 -14.09 -2.23 -2.94
N ASP A 203 -14.39 -2.01 -4.22
CA ASP A 203 -15.22 -2.87 -5.05
C ASP A 203 -14.56 -3.18 -6.41
N PRO A 204 -14.31 -4.46 -6.74
CA PRO A 204 -14.49 -5.64 -5.89
C PRO A 204 -13.54 -5.65 -4.70
N SER A 205 -13.97 -6.28 -3.58
CA SER A 205 -13.13 -6.41 -2.38
C SER A 205 -11.87 -7.23 -2.68
N ASP A 206 -10.71 -6.69 -2.32
CA ASP A 206 -9.39 -7.32 -2.48
C ASP A 206 -8.39 -6.63 -1.52
N PHE A 207 -7.17 -7.13 -1.45
CA PHE A 207 -6.06 -6.34 -0.95
C PHE A 207 -5.83 -5.13 -1.85
N HIS A 208 -5.51 -4.01 -1.24
CA HIS A 208 -5.27 -2.78 -1.99
C HIS A 208 -3.84 -2.29 -1.85
N ALA A 209 -3.41 -1.51 -2.83
CA ALA A 209 -2.11 -0.89 -2.84
C ALA A 209 -2.24 0.61 -3.14
N VAL A 210 -1.63 1.41 -2.29
CA VAL A 210 -1.55 2.86 -2.42
C VAL A 210 -0.11 3.33 -2.23
N PHE A 211 0.15 4.62 -2.37
CA PHE A 211 1.46 5.16 -2.04
C PHE A 211 1.36 6.32 -1.07
N GLU A 212 2.46 6.55 -0.36
CA GLU A 212 2.61 7.71 0.51
C GLU A 212 3.86 8.49 0.12
N VAL A 213 3.81 9.81 0.28
CA VAL A 213 4.96 10.72 0.09
C VAL A 213 5.32 11.41 1.39
N PHE A 214 6.62 11.66 1.62
CA PHE A 214 7.13 12.33 2.80
C PHE A 214 7.28 13.82 2.57
N ILE A 215 6.53 14.62 3.32
CA ILE A 215 6.55 16.09 3.23
C ILE A 215 6.52 16.66 4.65
N GLY A 216 7.47 17.51 5.00
CA GLY A 216 7.47 18.23 6.27
C GLY A 216 7.45 17.32 7.51
N GLY A 217 8.14 16.19 7.46
CA GLY A 217 8.23 15.25 8.57
C GLY A 217 7.09 14.23 8.68
N MET A 218 6.14 14.20 7.72
CA MET A 218 4.98 13.29 7.74
C MET A 218 4.76 12.59 6.40
N TRP A 219 4.11 11.42 6.46
CA TRP A 219 3.70 10.65 5.29
C TRP A 219 2.25 10.97 4.92
N TYR A 220 2.02 11.41 3.68
CA TYR A 220 0.70 11.72 3.11
C TYR A 220 0.31 10.69 2.09
N VAL A 221 -0.92 10.15 2.20
CA VAL A 221 -1.40 9.05 1.36
C VAL A 221 -2.11 9.55 0.11
N PHE A 222 -1.89 8.81 -0.99
CA PHE A 222 -2.53 9.00 -2.28
C PHE A 222 -2.94 7.66 -2.86
N ASP A 223 -4.13 7.60 -3.47
CA ASP A 223 -4.59 6.44 -4.24
C ASP A 223 -4.80 6.84 -5.71
N PRO A 224 -3.86 6.50 -6.62
CA PRO A 224 -4.01 6.83 -8.02
C PRO A 224 -5.09 6.01 -8.74
N THR A 225 -5.67 5.01 -8.09
CA THR A 225 -6.81 4.26 -8.63
C THR A 225 -8.16 4.89 -8.29
N ARG A 226 -8.24 5.64 -7.19
CA ARG A 226 -9.46 6.23 -6.61
C ARG A 226 -10.55 5.21 -6.29
N LEU A 227 -10.17 3.93 -6.10
CA LEU A 227 -11.12 2.85 -5.86
C LEU A 227 -11.62 2.80 -4.42
N ALA A 228 -10.88 3.39 -3.47
CA ALA A 228 -11.20 3.38 -2.05
C ALA A 228 -11.10 4.77 -1.41
N PRO A 229 -11.89 5.07 -0.37
CA PRO A 229 -11.71 6.27 0.42
C PRO A 229 -10.40 6.22 1.23
N LEU A 230 -9.67 7.34 1.25
CA LEU A 230 -8.35 7.42 1.87
C LEU A 230 -8.35 7.25 3.39
N ASN A 231 -9.47 7.53 4.05
CA ASN A 231 -9.67 7.28 5.48
C ASN A 231 -10.22 5.88 5.78
N GLY A 232 -10.46 5.06 4.76
CA GLY A 232 -10.91 3.67 4.89
C GLY A 232 -9.79 2.63 4.78
N LEU A 233 -8.53 3.06 4.86
CA LEU A 233 -7.36 2.21 4.68
C LEU A 233 -6.84 1.69 6.02
N VAL A 234 -6.60 0.37 6.11
CA VAL A 234 -5.97 -0.29 7.26
C VAL A 234 -4.66 -0.93 6.79
N ARG A 235 -3.53 -0.40 7.25
CA ARG A 235 -2.19 -0.78 6.78
C ARG A 235 -1.80 -2.20 7.21
N ILE A 236 -1.30 -2.98 6.25
CA ILE A 236 -0.69 -4.29 6.43
C ILE A 236 0.82 -4.15 6.44
N ALA A 237 1.38 -3.46 5.44
CA ALA A 237 2.82 -3.32 5.28
C ALA A 237 3.17 -2.04 4.53
N THR A 238 4.38 -1.53 4.77
CA THR A 238 4.98 -0.42 4.02
C THR A 238 6.37 -0.81 3.51
N GLY A 239 6.77 -0.29 2.35
CA GLY A 239 8.07 -0.64 1.80
C GLY A 239 8.49 0.25 0.65
N ARG A 240 9.66 -0.04 0.08
CA ARG A 240 10.12 0.69 -1.12
C ARG A 240 9.26 0.38 -2.33
N ASP A 241 8.78 -0.85 -2.41
CA ASP A 241 7.82 -1.35 -3.39
C ASP A 241 7.24 -2.69 -2.90
N ALA A 242 6.50 -3.41 -3.74
CA ALA A 242 5.87 -4.69 -3.39
C ALA A 242 6.87 -5.81 -3.04
N ALA A 243 8.18 -5.68 -3.35
CA ALA A 243 9.16 -6.67 -2.91
C ALA A 243 9.38 -6.63 -1.39
N ASP A 244 9.19 -5.46 -0.77
CA ASP A 244 9.29 -5.28 0.69
C ASP A 244 7.94 -5.52 1.41
N ALA A 245 6.80 -5.43 0.68
CA ALA A 245 5.46 -5.34 1.27
C ALA A 245 4.41 -6.18 0.52
N ALA A 246 4.82 -7.30 -0.09
CA ALA A 246 3.88 -8.25 -0.69
C ALA A 246 3.07 -8.99 0.37
N VAL A 247 1.78 -9.22 0.11
CA VAL A 247 0.89 -9.98 1.02
C VAL A 247 1.32 -11.43 1.19
N CYS A 248 1.99 -12.00 0.19
CA CYS A 248 2.54 -13.34 0.26
C CYS A 248 3.73 -13.51 -0.70
N THR A 249 4.79 -14.16 -0.22
CA THR A 249 5.87 -14.69 -1.06
C THR A 249 5.94 -16.19 -0.87
N ILE A 250 6.01 -16.95 -1.98
CA ILE A 250 5.86 -18.41 -1.97
C ILE A 250 7.10 -19.08 -2.55
N PHE A 251 7.58 -20.11 -1.87
CA PHE A 251 8.61 -21.02 -2.36
C PHE A 251 8.00 -22.42 -2.42
N GLY A 252 7.87 -22.96 -3.61
CA GLY A 252 7.15 -24.19 -3.94
C GLY A 252 6.15 -23.94 -5.06
N SER A 253 5.22 -24.87 -5.27
CA SER A 253 4.23 -24.82 -6.34
C SER A 253 2.79 -25.01 -5.83
N PRO A 254 2.33 -24.24 -4.84
CA PRO A 254 0.92 -24.28 -4.47
C PRO A 254 0.07 -23.54 -5.50
N THR A 255 -1.16 -24.00 -5.68
CA THR A 255 -2.16 -23.33 -6.51
C THR A 255 -3.14 -22.58 -5.62
N LEU A 256 -3.26 -21.25 -5.80
CA LEU A 256 -4.29 -20.45 -5.15
C LEU A 256 -5.66 -20.80 -5.73
N GLN A 257 -6.58 -21.26 -4.89
CA GLN A 257 -7.93 -21.66 -5.26
C GLN A 257 -8.92 -20.52 -5.10
N SER A 258 -8.85 -19.81 -3.99
CA SER A 258 -9.69 -18.65 -3.72
C SER A 258 -9.03 -17.70 -2.73
N ILE A 259 -9.43 -16.44 -2.83
CA ILE A 259 -9.08 -15.38 -1.90
C ILE A 259 -10.35 -14.57 -1.62
N GLU A 260 -10.62 -14.31 -0.36
CA GLU A 260 -11.67 -13.41 0.09
C GLU A 260 -11.05 -12.38 1.02
N VAL A 261 -11.29 -11.09 0.75
CA VAL A 261 -10.78 -9.98 1.55
C VAL A 261 -11.93 -9.07 1.92
N ILE A 262 -12.03 -8.72 3.20
CA ILE A 262 -13.12 -7.89 3.72
C ILE A 262 -12.53 -6.78 4.60
N CYS A 263 -13.05 -5.57 4.45
CA CYS A 263 -12.80 -4.45 5.34
C CYS A 263 -14.09 -3.68 5.56
N ASN A 264 -14.65 -3.76 6.75
CA ASN A 264 -15.89 -3.10 7.11
C ASN A 264 -15.67 -2.10 8.24
N SER A 265 -16.23 -0.88 8.09
CA SER A 265 -16.30 0.05 9.19
C SER A 265 -17.20 -0.51 10.31
N LEU A 266 -16.76 -0.35 11.55
CA LEU A 266 -17.52 -0.64 12.76
C LEU A 266 -18.25 0.61 13.29
N ASP A 267 -18.02 1.76 12.67
CA ASP A 267 -18.63 3.02 13.04
C ASP A 267 -19.77 3.35 12.07
N ASP A 268 -20.98 3.54 12.60
CA ASP A 268 -22.20 3.83 11.83
C ASP A 268 -22.13 5.17 11.07
N SER A 269 -21.24 6.07 11.46
CA SER A 269 -21.09 7.42 10.93
C SER A 269 -19.89 7.60 10.00
N PHE A 270 -19.38 6.51 9.39
CA PHE A 270 -18.26 6.61 8.45
C PHE A 270 -18.59 7.54 7.28
N THR A 271 -17.78 8.57 7.10
CA THR A 271 -17.89 9.49 5.97
C THR A 271 -16.65 9.38 5.10
N PRO A 272 -16.78 8.93 3.84
CA PRO A 272 -15.63 8.74 2.95
C PRO A 272 -14.88 10.04 2.66
N ILE A 273 -13.55 10.01 2.81
CA ILE A 273 -12.65 11.08 2.37
C ILE A 273 -11.99 10.63 1.07
N THR A 274 -12.30 11.32 -0.02
CA THR A 274 -11.81 11.01 -1.36
C THR A 274 -10.80 12.06 -1.83
N ARG A 275 -10.10 11.77 -2.94
CA ARG A 275 -9.23 12.75 -3.60
C ARG A 275 -9.97 14.06 -3.91
N ASP A 276 -11.22 13.98 -4.37
CA ASP A 276 -12.00 15.16 -4.78
C ASP A 276 -12.42 16.00 -3.57
N THR A 277 -12.82 15.36 -2.46
CA THR A 277 -13.15 16.08 -1.22
C THR A 277 -11.93 16.80 -0.63
N LEU A 278 -10.76 16.18 -0.67
CA LEU A 278 -9.51 16.80 -0.22
C LEU A 278 -9.12 17.99 -1.11
N ALA A 279 -9.21 17.85 -2.44
CA ALA A 279 -8.93 18.91 -3.38
C ALA A 279 -9.86 20.12 -3.17
N ALA A 280 -11.15 19.88 -3.00
CA ALA A 280 -12.14 20.94 -2.76
C ALA A 280 -11.90 21.69 -1.44
N ALA A 281 -11.36 20.98 -0.42
CA ALA A 281 -11.04 21.55 0.89
C ALA A 281 -9.61 22.10 1.00
N ASN A 282 -8.78 21.97 -0.04
CA ASN A 282 -7.34 22.29 -0.04
C ASN A 282 -6.57 21.57 1.09
N GLN A 283 -6.88 20.28 1.29
CA GLN A 283 -6.33 19.46 2.37
C GLN A 283 -5.53 18.27 1.85
N ALA A 284 -4.55 17.87 2.65
CA ALA A 284 -3.82 16.62 2.54
C ALA A 284 -4.22 15.70 3.70
N ILE A 285 -4.10 14.37 3.51
CA ILE A 285 -4.44 13.38 4.52
C ILE A 285 -3.21 12.52 4.85
N ALA A 286 -2.94 12.37 6.14
CA ALA A 286 -1.94 11.45 6.67
C ALA A 286 -2.63 10.33 7.46
N LEU A 287 -2.21 9.09 7.22
CA LEU A 287 -2.50 7.96 8.12
C LEU A 287 -1.46 8.01 9.25
N LEU A 288 -1.88 8.12 10.50
CA LEU A 288 -0.99 8.27 11.65
C LEU A 288 -0.39 6.94 12.12
#